data_1a4e449840d7a3f4fcd4c91c10b66567
#
_entry.id   1a4e449840d7a3f4fcd4c91c10b66567
#
_cell.length_a   1.000
_cell.length_b   1.000
_cell.length_c   1.000
_cell.angle_alpha   90.00
_cell.angle_beta   90.00
_cell.angle_gamma   90.00
#
_symmetry.space_group_name_H-M   'P 1'
#
loop_
_entity.id
_entity.type
_entity.pdbx_description
1 polymer ?
#
loop_
_entity_poly.entity_id
_entity_poly.type
_entity_poly.pdbx_seq_one_letter_code
_entity_poly.pdbx_strand_id
1 'polypeptide(L)'
;MQRAFSVWPLLLVLLGGAALAVCQWLIFFYAPVEAQLGLMQKVFYTHLPLAWWALISFLVVFVASIVYLIRRSPAADRVCAAAAEVGVLLAGLALVTGMIWARRSWGVWWT
;
A
#
# COMPACT_ATOMS: atom_id res chain seq x y z
N MET A 1 -25.56 -14.32 -20.91
CA MET A 1 -25.69 -13.23 -19.93
C MET A 1 -24.50 -12.28 -20.13
N GLN A 2 -24.75 -11.14 -20.73
CA GLN A 2 -23.74 -10.07 -20.79
C GLN A 2 -23.62 -9.49 -19.36
N ARG A 3 -22.51 -9.72 -18.69
CA ARG A 3 -22.21 -8.96 -17.47
C ARG A 3 -22.03 -7.50 -17.90
N ALA A 4 -22.95 -6.65 -17.48
CA ALA A 4 -22.77 -5.21 -17.64
C ALA A 4 -21.41 -4.85 -16.99
N PHE A 5 -20.47 -4.39 -17.78
CA PHE A 5 -19.19 -3.92 -17.27
C PHE A 5 -19.47 -2.74 -16.33
N SER A 6 -19.29 -2.97 -15.04
CA SER A 6 -19.36 -1.89 -14.06
C SER A 6 -18.20 -0.93 -14.32
N VAL A 7 -18.50 0.34 -14.51
CA VAL A 7 -17.48 1.39 -14.71
C VAL A 7 -16.77 1.79 -13.42
N TRP A 8 -17.34 1.43 -12.28
CA TRP A 8 -16.82 1.81 -10.97
C TRP A 8 -15.38 1.33 -10.70
N PRO A 9 -15.01 0.07 -10.98
CA PRO A 9 -13.63 -0.37 -10.79
C PRO A 9 -12.64 0.43 -11.64
N LEU A 10 -13.01 0.74 -12.89
CA LEU A 10 -12.16 1.54 -13.77
C LEU A 10 -11.99 2.96 -13.24
N LEU A 11 -13.08 3.60 -12.79
CA LEU A 11 -13.03 4.93 -12.18
C LEU A 11 -12.16 4.94 -10.93
N LEU A 12 -12.28 3.94 -10.06
CA LEU A 12 -11.46 3.83 -8.86
C LEU A 12 -9.97 3.67 -9.20
N VAL A 13 -9.63 2.86 -10.19
CA VAL A 13 -8.24 2.68 -10.64
C VAL A 13 -7.69 3.98 -11.22
N LEU A 14 -8.44 4.67 -12.05
CA LEU A 14 -8.02 5.94 -12.66
C LEU A 14 -7.84 7.03 -11.61
N LEU A 15 -8.78 7.18 -10.69
CA LEU A 15 -8.70 8.16 -9.60
C LEU A 15 -7.56 7.85 -8.64
N GLY A 16 -7.41 6.59 -8.25
CA GLY A 16 -6.31 6.14 -7.39
C GLY A 16 -4.94 6.33 -8.04
N GLY A 17 -4.82 5.98 -9.31
CA GLY A 17 -3.60 6.19 -10.10
C GLY A 17 -3.25 7.66 -10.24
N ALA A 18 -4.24 8.52 -10.54
CA ALA A 18 -4.03 9.97 -10.62
C ALA A 18 -3.62 10.56 -9.28
N ALA A 19 -4.28 10.17 -8.19
CA ALA A 19 -3.94 10.62 -6.84
C ALA A 19 -2.51 10.19 -6.47
N LEU A 20 -2.13 8.96 -6.76
CA LEU A 20 -0.79 8.46 -6.52
C LEU A 20 0.26 9.25 -7.31
N ALA A 21 0.01 9.52 -8.58
CA ALA A 21 0.91 10.31 -9.42
C ALA A 21 1.10 11.74 -8.88
N VAL A 22 0.01 12.39 -8.45
CA VAL A 22 0.06 13.72 -7.82
C VAL A 22 0.85 13.67 -6.52
N CYS A 23 0.63 12.68 -5.66
CA CYS A 23 1.38 12.51 -4.41
C CYS A 23 2.88 12.33 -4.68
N GLN A 24 3.27 11.49 -5.63
CA GLN A 24 4.66 11.30 -5.98
C GLN A 24 5.29 12.58 -6.54
N TRP A 25 4.56 13.30 -7.40
CA TRP A 25 5.02 14.59 -7.89
C TRP A 25 5.26 15.59 -6.76
N LEU A 26 4.30 15.70 -5.81
CA LEU A 26 4.44 16.58 -4.65
C LEU A 26 5.64 16.20 -3.77
N ILE A 27 5.88 14.91 -3.56
CA ILE A 27 6.99 14.42 -2.74
C ILE A 27 8.33 14.76 -3.40
N PHE A 28 8.50 14.45 -4.68
CA PHE A 28 9.80 14.54 -5.32
C PHE A 28 10.13 15.94 -5.87
N PHE A 29 9.14 16.72 -6.25
CA PHE A 29 9.37 18.02 -6.88
C PHE A 29 8.94 19.23 -6.03
N TYR A 30 7.92 19.09 -5.21
CA TYR A 30 7.40 20.20 -4.40
C TYR A 30 7.94 20.19 -2.97
N ALA A 31 8.02 19.06 -2.31
CA ALA A 31 8.50 18.99 -0.93
C ALA A 31 9.97 19.39 -0.84
N PRO A 32 10.35 20.22 0.16
CA PRO A 32 11.74 20.61 0.35
C PRO A 32 12.62 19.41 0.70
N VAL A 33 13.91 19.48 0.34
CA VAL A 33 14.90 18.49 0.71
C VAL A 33 15.29 18.70 2.17
N GLU A 34 15.20 17.63 2.96
CA GLU A 34 15.57 17.67 4.38
C GLU A 34 17.09 17.76 4.54
N ALA A 35 17.55 18.57 5.52
CA ALA A 35 18.97 18.94 5.65
C ALA A 35 19.89 17.76 6.04
N GLN A 36 19.39 16.81 6.82
CA GLN A 36 20.20 15.67 7.33
C GLN A 36 20.09 14.43 6.45
N LEU A 37 18.86 14.03 6.08
CA LEU A 37 18.59 12.83 5.31
C LEU A 37 18.61 13.07 3.80
N GLY A 38 18.47 14.31 3.37
CA GLY A 38 18.45 14.68 1.96
C GLY A 38 17.28 14.03 1.22
N LEU A 39 17.55 13.46 0.05
CA LEU A 39 16.54 12.80 -0.77
C LEU A 39 15.93 11.54 -0.12
N MET A 40 16.60 10.96 0.87
CA MET A 40 16.08 9.77 1.55
C MET A 40 14.84 10.06 2.38
N GLN A 41 14.64 11.28 2.84
CA GLN A 41 13.39 11.69 3.47
C GLN A 41 12.19 11.52 2.53
N LYS A 42 12.39 11.74 1.23
CA LYS A 42 11.35 11.54 0.22
C LYS A 42 10.99 10.06 0.03
N VAL A 43 11.96 9.16 0.13
CA VAL A 43 11.71 7.71 0.17
C VAL A 43 10.88 7.35 1.40
N PHE A 44 11.16 7.95 2.55
CA PHE A 44 10.38 7.75 3.76
C PHE A 44 8.92 8.20 3.60
N TYR A 45 8.67 9.32 2.95
CA TYR A 45 7.30 9.79 2.66
C TYR A 45 6.51 8.81 1.78
N THR A 46 7.17 8.08 0.91
CA THR A 46 6.56 7.01 0.11
C THR A 46 6.39 5.72 0.93
N HIS A 47 7.39 5.38 1.74
CA HIS A 47 7.40 4.17 2.56
C HIS A 47 6.28 4.15 3.61
N LEU A 48 6.06 5.25 4.29
CA LEU A 48 5.14 5.30 5.44
C LEU A 48 3.69 4.96 5.07
N PRO A 49 3.09 5.54 4.01
CA PRO A 49 1.75 5.14 3.57
C PRO A 49 1.68 3.68 3.12
N LEU A 50 2.70 3.16 2.45
CA LEU A 50 2.76 1.76 2.03
C LEU A 50 2.70 0.81 3.23
N ALA A 51 3.49 1.11 4.27
CA ALA A 51 3.51 0.32 5.50
C ALA A 51 2.16 0.37 6.24
N TRP A 52 1.57 1.55 6.37
CA TRP A 52 0.26 1.73 7.00
C TRP A 52 -0.84 0.95 6.29
N TRP A 53 -0.94 1.09 4.99
CA TRP A 53 -1.98 0.39 4.22
C TRP A 53 -1.73 -1.11 4.13
N ALA A 54 -0.48 -1.57 4.18
CA ALA A 54 -0.18 -2.99 4.34
C ALA A 54 -0.73 -3.53 5.66
N LEU A 55 -0.48 -2.84 6.78
CA LEU A 55 -1.00 -3.21 8.09
C LEU A 55 -2.53 -3.23 8.12
N ILE A 56 -3.18 -2.21 7.56
CA ILE A 56 -4.64 -2.14 7.46
C ILE A 56 -5.18 -3.31 6.61
N SER A 57 -4.53 -3.62 5.50
CA SER A 57 -4.92 -4.75 4.65
C SER A 57 -4.86 -6.08 5.40
N PHE A 58 -3.82 -6.33 6.18
CA PHE A 58 -3.71 -7.53 6.99
C PHE A 58 -4.70 -7.56 8.16
N LEU A 59 -5.06 -6.40 8.72
CA LEU A 59 -6.15 -6.32 9.70
C LEU A 59 -7.49 -6.73 9.05
N VAL A 60 -7.75 -6.29 7.83
CA VAL A 60 -8.95 -6.71 7.08
C VAL A 60 -8.93 -8.22 6.82
N VAL A 61 -7.79 -8.78 6.42
CA VAL A 61 -7.62 -10.25 6.28
C VAL A 61 -7.97 -10.96 7.58
N PHE A 62 -7.46 -10.49 8.69
CA PHE A 62 -7.70 -11.07 10.01
C PHE A 62 -9.19 -11.08 10.36
N VAL A 63 -9.86 -9.93 10.26
CA VAL A 63 -11.30 -9.81 10.58
C VAL A 63 -12.15 -10.63 9.61
N ALA A 64 -11.88 -10.55 8.30
CA ALA A 64 -12.61 -11.30 7.29
C ALA A 64 -12.45 -12.82 7.46
N SER A 65 -11.27 -13.27 7.86
CA SER A 65 -11.00 -14.68 8.16
C SER A 65 -11.83 -15.17 9.35
N ILE A 66 -11.94 -14.40 10.42
CA ILE A 66 -12.77 -14.73 11.57
C ILE A 66 -14.24 -14.80 11.15
N VAL A 67 -14.73 -13.82 10.41
CA VAL A 67 -16.12 -13.81 9.90
C VAL A 67 -16.38 -15.03 9.03
N TYR A 68 -15.44 -15.38 8.16
CA TYR A 68 -15.56 -16.57 7.31
C TYR A 68 -15.62 -17.85 8.13
N LEU A 69 -14.77 -17.99 9.14
CA LEU A 69 -14.77 -19.19 10.00
C LEU A 69 -16.08 -19.37 10.77
N ILE A 70 -16.69 -18.27 11.21
CA ILE A 70 -17.94 -18.30 12.00
C ILE A 70 -19.16 -18.48 11.07
N ARG A 71 -19.24 -17.72 9.98
CA ARG A 71 -20.46 -17.62 9.16
C ARG A 71 -20.39 -18.36 7.83
N ARG A 72 -19.19 -18.83 7.43
CA ARG A 72 -18.95 -19.46 6.12
C ARG A 72 -19.45 -18.60 4.94
N SER A 73 -19.35 -17.28 5.10
CA SER A 73 -19.83 -16.31 4.11
C SER A 73 -18.90 -16.24 2.89
N PRO A 74 -19.40 -16.50 1.67
CA PRO A 74 -18.57 -16.30 0.45
C PRO A 74 -18.12 -14.85 0.24
N ALA A 75 -18.88 -13.89 0.76
CA ALA A 75 -18.50 -12.47 0.70
C ALA A 75 -17.25 -12.19 1.57
N ALA A 76 -17.20 -12.75 2.78
CA ALA A 76 -16.04 -12.64 3.66
C ALA A 76 -14.80 -13.28 3.03
N ASP A 77 -14.94 -14.42 2.37
CA ASP A 77 -13.85 -15.06 1.65
C ASP A 77 -13.29 -14.20 0.53
N ARG A 78 -14.15 -13.60 -0.28
CA ARG A 78 -13.73 -12.67 -1.34
C ARG A 78 -13.01 -11.43 -0.82
N VAL A 79 -13.50 -10.85 0.28
CA VAL A 79 -12.85 -9.70 0.93
C VAL A 79 -11.49 -10.12 1.48
N CYS A 80 -11.39 -11.28 2.10
CA CYS A 80 -10.14 -11.83 2.61
C CYS A 80 -9.10 -12.00 1.49
N ALA A 81 -9.49 -12.63 0.39
CA ALA A 81 -8.60 -12.85 -0.76
C ALA A 81 -8.13 -11.53 -1.37
N ALA A 82 -9.03 -10.59 -1.63
CA ALA A 82 -8.68 -9.28 -2.19
C ALA A 82 -7.76 -8.47 -1.27
N ALA A 83 -8.05 -8.45 0.03
CA ALA A 83 -7.23 -7.76 1.02
C ALA A 83 -5.84 -8.41 1.17
N ALA A 84 -5.74 -9.73 1.05
CA ALA A 84 -4.47 -10.44 1.08
C ALA A 84 -3.59 -10.07 -0.13
N GLU A 85 -4.15 -10.04 -1.33
CA GLU A 85 -3.42 -9.64 -2.54
C GLU A 85 -2.88 -8.22 -2.44
N VAL A 86 -3.73 -7.27 -2.06
CA VAL A 86 -3.33 -5.87 -1.85
C VAL A 86 -2.29 -5.76 -0.74
N GLY A 87 -2.51 -6.45 0.38
CA GLY A 87 -1.61 -6.44 1.53
C GLY A 87 -0.22 -6.95 1.20
N VAL A 88 -0.10 -8.05 0.46
CA VAL A 88 1.20 -8.60 0.03
C VAL A 88 1.93 -7.66 -0.89
N LEU A 89 1.23 -7.05 -1.86
CA LEU A 89 1.82 -6.07 -2.76
C LEU A 89 2.36 -4.86 -2.00
N LEU A 90 1.54 -4.27 -1.13
CA LEU A 90 1.92 -3.11 -0.33
C LEU A 90 3.05 -3.44 0.65
N ALA A 91 3.03 -4.60 1.28
CA ALA A 91 4.08 -5.06 2.18
C ALA A 91 5.41 -5.24 1.45
N GLY A 92 5.39 -5.81 0.24
CA GLY A 92 6.57 -5.95 -0.61
C GLY A 92 7.19 -4.59 -0.96
N LEU A 93 6.36 -3.63 -1.37
CA LEU A 93 6.80 -2.27 -1.67
C LEU A 93 7.30 -1.55 -0.40
N ALA A 94 6.64 -1.72 0.74
CA ALA A 94 7.08 -1.18 2.01
C ALA A 94 8.42 -1.77 2.44
N LEU A 95 8.62 -3.07 2.24
CA LEU A 95 9.89 -3.73 2.56
C LEU A 95 11.04 -3.15 1.71
N VAL A 96 10.85 -3.05 0.41
CA VAL A 96 11.88 -2.51 -0.50
C VAL A 96 12.21 -1.06 -0.16
N THR A 97 11.21 -0.20 0.00
CA THR A 97 11.43 1.22 0.35
C THR A 97 12.05 1.37 1.73
N GLY A 98 11.65 0.54 2.69
CA GLY A 98 12.22 0.51 4.04
C GLY A 98 13.70 0.09 4.06
N MET A 99 14.06 -0.90 3.26
CA MET A 99 15.46 -1.33 3.12
C MET A 99 16.34 -0.23 2.50
N ILE A 100 15.86 0.45 1.48
CA ILE A 100 16.58 1.59 0.86
C ILE A 100 16.80 2.70 1.90
N TRP A 101 15.76 3.04 2.65
CA TRP A 101 15.85 4.03 3.71
C TRP A 101 16.83 3.60 4.83
N ALA A 102 16.74 2.34 5.27
CA ALA A 102 17.60 1.78 6.29
C ALA A 102 19.09 1.81 5.89
N ARG A 103 19.37 1.44 4.65
CA ARG A 103 20.74 1.48 4.11
C ARG A 103 21.35 2.88 4.22
N ARG A 104 20.59 3.90 3.90
CA ARG A 104 21.08 5.29 3.97
C ARG A 104 21.16 5.80 5.41
N SER A 105 20.19 5.46 6.25
CA SER A 105 20.07 5.97 7.61
C SER A 105 20.95 5.24 8.60
N TRP A 106 21.12 3.92 8.46
CA TRP A 106 21.83 3.06 9.40
C TRP A 106 23.04 2.34 8.80
N GLY A 107 23.30 2.48 7.53
CA GLY A 107 24.41 1.84 6.84
C GLY A 107 24.22 0.35 6.51
N VAL A 108 23.08 -0.23 6.87
CA VAL A 108 22.75 -1.65 6.63
C VAL A 108 21.38 -1.78 5.97
N TRP A 109 21.24 -2.78 5.10
CA TRP A 109 19.97 -3.07 4.44
C TRP A 109 18.98 -3.76 5.37
N TRP A 110 19.51 -4.53 6.29
CA TRP A 110 18.76 -5.41 7.17
C TRP A 110 19.52 -5.67 8.46
N THR A 111 18.82 -5.67 9.58
CA THR A 111 19.30 -6.09 10.90
C THR A 111 18.22 -6.84 11.66
#